data_710c9ac83d86f007ee8b117461895d2f
#
_entry.id   710c9ac83d86f007ee8b117461895d2f
#
_cell.length_a   1.000
_cell.length_b   1.000
_cell.length_c   1.000
_cell.angle_alpha   90.00
_cell.angle_beta   90.00
_cell.angle_gamma   90.00
#
_symmetry.space_group_name_H-M   'P 1'
#
loop_
_entity.id
_entity.type
_entity.pdbx_description
1 polymer ?
#
loop_
_entity_poly.entity_id
_entity_poly.type
_entity_poly.pdbx_seq_one_letter_code
_entity_poly.pdbx_strand_id
1 'polypeptide(L)'
;ESSTPAAASTSKTYNAAASEGELLEYTLDETNLTYSYKVTSSAVGINNNTHTGTLVQNADGTYTPSSATSSRVIVLPNKLVVGATKLNINGSDKHTVIVGVPTTTNVQFSDVAGTYNYVSLQCLTSACNNSTGDPESAYGTFNISTSGNWVECTRSNYTAAPSSCAGRDSGTLNSLGNGRFQILSGSTDMGTGMFYHSPTGQKVMIMDIKNYLGSYGRGMIYGVPQNTLTFGASTNGKYYFNSTKLTSGTYAGWINVSGSSAAVSD
;
A
#
# COMPACT_ATOMS: atom_id res chain seq x y z
N GLU A 1 -30.88 -20.13 31.73
CA GLU A 1 -29.50 -19.88 31.28
C GLU A 1 -29.52 -18.63 30.44
N SER A 2 -28.95 -17.54 30.99
CA SER A 2 -28.80 -16.29 30.25
C SER A 2 -27.60 -16.41 29.32
N SER A 3 -27.84 -16.60 28.05
CA SER A 3 -26.78 -16.54 27.04
C SER A 3 -26.32 -15.08 26.90
N THR A 4 -25.12 -14.78 27.36
CA THR A 4 -24.45 -13.52 27.07
C THR A 4 -24.33 -13.38 25.55
N PRO A 5 -24.81 -12.29 24.94
CA PRO A 5 -24.64 -12.09 23.50
C PRO A 5 -23.14 -12.11 23.18
N ALA A 6 -22.75 -12.89 22.17
CA ALA A 6 -21.39 -12.85 21.68
C ALA A 6 -21.03 -11.41 21.29
N ALA A 7 -19.89 -10.93 21.79
CA ALA A 7 -19.40 -9.61 21.41
C ALA A 7 -19.33 -9.51 19.89
N ALA A 8 -19.87 -8.42 19.34
CA ALA A 8 -19.81 -8.18 17.90
C ALA A 8 -18.36 -8.22 17.45
N SER A 9 -18.06 -8.98 16.39
CA SER A 9 -16.73 -9.08 15.82
C SER A 9 -16.24 -7.67 15.45
N THR A 10 -15.09 -7.27 15.98
CA THR A 10 -14.40 -6.00 15.64
C THR A 10 -13.46 -6.16 14.45
N SER A 11 -13.58 -7.26 13.78
CA SER A 11 -12.80 -7.62 12.58
C SER A 11 -13.02 -6.62 11.46
N LYS A 12 -11.93 -6.08 10.90
CA LYS A 12 -11.93 -5.13 9.78
C LYS A 12 -11.22 -5.74 8.59
N THR A 13 -11.80 -5.55 7.41
CA THR A 13 -11.23 -6.03 6.16
C THR A 13 -10.66 -4.86 5.36
N TYR A 14 -9.49 -5.08 4.77
CA TYR A 14 -8.72 -4.14 3.98
C TYR A 14 -8.46 -4.73 2.60
N ASN A 15 -8.56 -3.89 1.57
CA ASN A 15 -7.93 -4.16 0.29
C ASN A 15 -6.46 -3.76 0.42
N ALA A 16 -5.53 -4.66 0.16
CA ALA A 16 -4.11 -4.42 0.35
C ALA A 16 -3.29 -4.83 -0.86
N ALA A 17 -2.21 -4.11 -1.11
CA ALA A 17 -1.17 -4.49 -2.04
C ALA A 17 0.08 -4.91 -1.27
N ALA A 18 0.80 -5.89 -1.81
CA ALA A 18 2.10 -6.31 -1.34
C ALA A 18 3.19 -5.91 -2.32
N SER A 19 4.39 -5.61 -1.82
CA SER A 19 5.51 -5.12 -2.64
C SER A 19 6.02 -6.13 -3.68
N GLU A 20 5.63 -7.39 -3.57
CA GLU A 20 5.95 -8.45 -4.54
C GLU A 20 4.94 -8.52 -5.70
N GLY A 21 3.91 -7.65 -5.74
CA GLY A 21 2.89 -7.59 -6.79
C GLY A 21 1.71 -8.53 -6.52
N GLU A 22 1.22 -8.55 -5.31
CA GLU A 22 0.03 -9.29 -4.89
C GLU A 22 -1.03 -8.35 -4.37
N LEU A 23 -2.26 -8.58 -4.83
CA LEU A 23 -3.46 -7.99 -4.26
C LEU A 23 -4.00 -8.92 -3.18
N LEU A 24 -4.25 -8.38 -2.01
CA LEU A 24 -4.71 -9.13 -0.85
C LEU A 24 -6.05 -8.60 -0.35
N GLU A 25 -6.86 -9.51 0.13
CA GLU A 25 -7.90 -9.21 1.11
C GLU A 25 -7.31 -9.53 2.49
N TYR A 26 -7.08 -8.50 3.30
CA TYR A 26 -6.45 -8.60 4.61
C TYR A 26 -7.48 -8.29 5.69
N THR A 27 -7.64 -9.20 6.62
CA THR A 27 -8.59 -9.06 7.75
C THR A 27 -7.81 -8.98 9.06
N LEU A 28 -8.15 -8.01 9.89
CA LEU A 28 -7.55 -7.78 11.19
C LEU A 28 -8.63 -7.75 12.27
N ASP A 29 -8.40 -8.48 13.35
CA ASP A 29 -9.19 -8.43 14.57
C ASP A 29 -8.31 -7.96 15.73
N GLU A 30 -8.43 -6.68 16.06
CA GLU A 30 -7.64 -6.03 17.10
C GLU A 30 -8.06 -6.49 18.51
N THR A 31 -9.28 -7.01 18.67
CA THR A 31 -9.78 -7.51 19.95
C THR A 31 -9.23 -8.90 20.26
N ASN A 32 -9.29 -9.79 19.26
CA ASN A 32 -8.82 -11.17 19.41
C ASN A 32 -7.34 -11.33 19.06
N LEU A 33 -6.68 -10.24 18.64
CA LEU A 33 -5.29 -10.20 18.20
C LEU A 33 -5.00 -11.26 17.12
N THR A 34 -5.87 -11.33 16.11
CA THR A 34 -5.73 -12.25 14.99
C THR A 34 -5.73 -11.50 13.67
N TYR A 35 -5.11 -12.10 12.66
CA TYR A 35 -5.18 -11.62 11.29
C TYR A 35 -5.31 -12.79 10.32
N SER A 36 -5.85 -12.48 9.16
CA SER A 36 -5.83 -13.38 8.01
C SER A 36 -5.63 -12.59 6.73
N TYR A 37 -5.11 -13.24 5.70
CA TYR A 37 -5.16 -12.70 4.35
C TYR A 37 -5.47 -13.78 3.32
N LYS A 38 -6.05 -13.33 2.21
CA LYS A 38 -6.24 -14.13 0.99
C LYS A 38 -5.63 -13.36 -0.18
N VAL A 39 -4.79 -14.01 -0.97
CA VAL A 39 -4.26 -13.46 -2.21
C VAL A 39 -5.35 -13.53 -3.28
N THR A 40 -5.82 -12.39 -3.75
CA THR A 40 -6.90 -12.29 -4.75
C THR A 40 -6.36 -12.12 -6.16
N SER A 41 -5.15 -11.59 -6.31
CA SER A 41 -4.41 -11.52 -7.58
C SER A 41 -2.92 -11.60 -7.27
N SER A 42 -2.15 -12.27 -8.12
CA SER A 42 -0.71 -12.41 -7.93
C SER A 42 0.02 -12.39 -9.27
N ALA A 43 1.10 -11.61 -9.32
CA ALA A 43 2.03 -11.61 -10.43
C ALA A 43 2.97 -12.84 -10.45
N VAL A 44 3.04 -13.58 -9.33
CA VAL A 44 3.95 -14.72 -9.15
C VAL A 44 3.24 -16.07 -8.98
N GLY A 45 1.94 -16.11 -9.23
CA GLY A 45 1.19 -17.38 -9.31
C GLY A 45 0.69 -17.95 -7.98
N ILE A 46 0.63 -17.15 -6.90
CA ILE A 46 0.12 -17.59 -5.59
C ILE A 46 -1.35 -17.19 -5.35
N ASN A 47 -2.13 -17.09 -6.41
CA ASN A 47 -3.57 -16.78 -6.31
C ASN A 47 -4.29 -17.77 -5.39
N ASN A 48 -5.22 -17.25 -4.59
CA ASN A 48 -6.02 -17.97 -3.60
C ASN A 48 -5.25 -18.51 -2.39
N ASN A 49 -3.95 -18.26 -2.27
CA ASN A 49 -3.24 -18.58 -1.04
C ASN A 49 -3.86 -17.80 0.12
N THR A 50 -4.07 -18.49 1.23
CA THR A 50 -4.60 -17.94 2.47
C THR A 50 -3.63 -18.16 3.60
N HIS A 51 -3.63 -17.24 4.55
CA HIS A 51 -2.86 -17.36 5.78
C HIS A 51 -3.66 -16.80 6.95
N THR A 52 -3.49 -17.41 8.11
CA THR A 52 -4.04 -16.92 9.37
C THR A 52 -2.94 -16.90 10.41
N GLY A 53 -3.02 -15.96 11.34
CA GLY A 53 -2.02 -15.85 12.40
C GLY A 53 -2.53 -15.04 13.58
N THR A 54 -1.71 -15.02 14.62
CA THR A 54 -1.94 -14.23 15.83
C THR A 54 -0.98 -13.05 15.89
N LEU A 55 -1.36 -12.02 16.64
CA LEU A 55 -0.61 -10.80 16.85
C LEU A 55 -0.27 -10.63 18.33
N VAL A 56 0.82 -9.96 18.60
CA VAL A 56 1.15 -9.44 19.94
C VAL A 56 1.10 -7.92 19.84
N GLN A 57 0.32 -7.29 20.70
CA GLN A 57 0.29 -5.83 20.79
C GLN A 57 1.53 -5.34 21.54
N ASN A 58 2.22 -4.38 20.95
CA ASN A 58 3.40 -3.75 21.53
C ASN A 58 3.01 -2.53 22.39
N ALA A 59 3.88 -2.13 23.30
CA ALA A 59 3.66 -0.98 24.16
C ALA A 59 3.51 0.36 23.39
N ASP A 60 4.01 0.44 22.16
CA ASP A 60 3.89 1.61 21.29
C ASP A 60 2.61 1.62 20.43
N GLY A 61 1.71 0.65 20.64
CA GLY A 61 0.45 0.52 19.93
C GLY A 61 0.56 -0.18 18.56
N THR A 62 1.73 -0.62 18.17
CA THR A 62 1.92 -1.47 16.98
C THR A 62 1.65 -2.94 17.31
N TYR A 63 1.64 -3.80 16.29
CA TYR A 63 1.45 -5.23 16.45
C TYR A 63 2.62 -6.00 15.84
N THR A 64 2.97 -7.13 16.45
CA THR A 64 3.97 -8.07 15.95
C THR A 64 3.28 -9.39 15.61
N PRO A 65 3.34 -9.88 14.36
CA PRO A 65 2.89 -11.24 14.04
C PRO A 65 3.69 -12.28 14.83
N SER A 66 3.01 -13.20 15.50
CA SER A 66 3.68 -14.21 16.36
C SER A 66 4.62 -15.14 15.56
N SER A 67 4.34 -15.35 14.28
CA SER A 67 5.17 -16.15 13.36
C SER A 67 6.33 -15.38 12.72
N ALA A 68 6.40 -14.06 12.90
CA ALA A 68 7.37 -13.18 12.24
C ALA A 68 7.78 -12.03 13.19
N THR A 69 8.55 -12.36 14.23
CA THR A 69 8.90 -11.45 15.33
C THR A 69 9.70 -10.22 14.93
N SER A 70 10.36 -10.24 13.77
CA SER A 70 11.03 -9.07 13.16
C SER A 70 10.08 -8.17 12.37
N SER A 71 8.83 -8.57 12.19
CA SER A 71 7.82 -7.80 11.45
C SER A 71 7.02 -6.90 12.38
N ARG A 72 6.42 -5.86 11.79
CA ARG A 72 5.51 -4.95 12.48
C ARG A 72 4.28 -4.71 11.62
N VAL A 73 3.13 -4.59 12.29
CA VAL A 73 1.88 -4.13 11.69
C VAL A 73 1.47 -2.87 12.42
N ILE A 74 1.23 -1.83 11.66
CA ILE A 74 0.79 -0.52 12.13
C ILE A 74 -0.63 -0.33 11.62
N VAL A 75 -1.55 -0.07 12.53
CA VAL A 75 -2.95 0.19 12.19
C VAL A 75 -3.26 1.64 12.50
N LEU A 76 -3.57 2.39 11.46
CA LEU A 76 -4.10 3.74 11.62
C LEU A 76 -5.63 3.62 11.68
N PRO A 77 -6.28 4.02 12.79
CA PRO A 77 -7.71 3.81 12.98
C PRO A 77 -8.53 4.31 11.79
N ASN A 78 -9.32 3.41 11.20
CA ASN A 78 -10.21 3.64 10.07
C ASN A 78 -9.54 4.19 8.79
N LYS A 79 -8.22 4.05 8.63
CA LYS A 79 -7.51 4.64 7.50
C LYS A 79 -6.67 3.64 6.72
N LEU A 80 -5.76 2.95 7.39
CA LEU A 80 -4.67 2.25 6.74
C LEU A 80 -4.15 1.13 7.63
N VAL A 81 -3.77 0.02 7.03
CA VAL A 81 -2.87 -0.96 7.64
C VAL A 81 -1.56 -0.95 6.86
N VAL A 82 -0.45 -0.89 7.58
CA VAL A 82 0.90 -1.04 7.01
C VAL A 82 1.59 -2.16 7.77
N GLY A 83 2.06 -3.15 7.05
CA GLY A 83 2.72 -4.30 7.64
C GLY A 83 3.96 -4.70 6.87
N ALA A 84 4.91 -5.29 7.58
CA ALA A 84 5.99 -6.05 6.98
C ALA A 84 5.79 -7.52 7.36
N THR A 85 5.84 -8.41 6.38
CA THR A 85 5.61 -9.85 6.56
C THR A 85 6.41 -10.66 5.56
N LYS A 86 6.20 -11.95 5.59
CA LYS A 86 6.72 -12.87 4.57
C LYS A 86 5.57 -13.47 3.79
N LEU A 87 5.69 -13.47 2.48
CA LEU A 87 4.85 -14.26 1.59
C LEU A 87 5.62 -15.48 1.12
N ASN A 88 5.01 -16.65 1.21
CA ASN A 88 5.60 -17.85 0.62
C ASN A 88 5.30 -17.88 -0.88
N ILE A 89 6.34 -17.73 -1.69
CA ILE A 89 6.25 -17.74 -3.13
C ILE A 89 7.02 -18.94 -3.65
N ASN A 90 6.29 -19.93 -4.18
CA ASN A 90 6.87 -21.16 -4.73
C ASN A 90 7.86 -21.88 -3.76
N GLY A 91 7.48 -21.97 -2.49
CA GLY A 91 8.27 -22.62 -1.45
C GLY A 91 9.40 -21.74 -0.85
N SER A 92 9.52 -20.48 -1.29
CA SER A 92 10.49 -19.55 -0.74
C SER A 92 9.79 -18.38 -0.06
N ASP A 93 10.19 -18.10 1.18
CA ASP A 93 9.70 -16.92 1.91
C ASP A 93 10.32 -15.64 1.33
N LYS A 94 9.48 -14.71 0.88
CA LYS A 94 9.87 -13.39 0.42
C LYS A 94 9.43 -12.34 1.43
N HIS A 95 10.36 -11.49 1.82
CA HIS A 95 10.04 -10.34 2.65
C HIS A 95 9.25 -9.32 1.82
N THR A 96 8.13 -8.88 2.35
CA THR A 96 7.24 -7.96 1.65
C THR A 96 6.69 -6.90 2.59
N VAL A 97 6.44 -5.72 2.05
CA VAL A 97 5.64 -4.69 2.70
C VAL A 97 4.21 -4.81 2.19
N ILE A 98 3.26 -4.75 3.09
CA ILE A 98 1.82 -4.73 2.80
C ILE A 98 1.28 -3.35 3.19
N VAL A 99 0.54 -2.73 2.29
CA VAL A 99 -0.21 -1.51 2.56
C VAL A 99 -1.65 -1.72 2.14
N GLY A 100 -2.58 -1.51 3.06
CA GLY A 100 -4.00 -1.74 2.82
C GLY A 100 -4.89 -0.60 3.28
N VAL A 101 -5.95 -0.38 2.53
CA VAL A 101 -7.03 0.56 2.85
C VAL A 101 -8.28 -0.21 3.25
N PRO A 102 -9.11 0.32 4.17
CA PRO A 102 -10.38 -0.33 4.50
C PRO A 102 -11.22 -0.57 3.26
N THR A 103 -11.86 -1.74 3.19
CA THR A 103 -12.81 -2.04 2.12
C THR A 103 -13.95 -1.04 2.18
N THR A 104 -14.14 -0.29 1.10
CA THR A 104 -15.15 0.77 0.99
C THR A 104 -16.06 0.47 -0.17
N THR A 105 -17.37 0.56 0.04
CA THR A 105 -18.35 0.48 -1.03
C THR A 105 -18.60 1.88 -1.62
N ASN A 106 -18.97 1.94 -2.90
CA ASN A 106 -19.43 3.16 -3.57
C ASN A 106 -18.43 4.31 -3.68
N VAL A 107 -17.13 4.01 -3.80
CA VAL A 107 -16.13 5.02 -4.14
C VAL A 107 -16.31 5.43 -5.60
N GLN A 108 -16.51 6.73 -5.83
CA GLN A 108 -16.65 7.33 -7.17
C GLN A 108 -15.33 7.98 -7.60
N PHE A 109 -15.15 8.21 -8.90
CA PHE A 109 -13.96 8.95 -9.37
C PHE A 109 -13.86 10.36 -8.78
N SER A 110 -14.97 11.04 -8.54
CA SER A 110 -15.00 12.33 -7.86
C SER A 110 -14.40 12.30 -6.46
N ASP A 111 -14.57 11.17 -5.75
CA ASP A 111 -14.05 11.02 -4.38
C ASP A 111 -12.53 10.89 -4.36
N VAL A 112 -11.95 10.31 -5.42
CA VAL A 112 -10.52 10.01 -5.53
C VAL A 112 -9.78 10.93 -6.50
N ALA A 113 -10.50 11.75 -7.26
CA ALA A 113 -9.89 12.72 -8.16
C ALA A 113 -8.94 13.68 -7.42
N GLY A 114 -7.86 14.03 -8.09
CA GLY A 114 -6.83 14.94 -7.56
C GLY A 114 -5.43 14.54 -7.97
N THR A 115 -4.46 15.32 -7.51
CA THR A 115 -3.04 15.03 -7.71
C THR A 115 -2.48 14.40 -6.44
N TYR A 116 -1.73 13.32 -6.62
CA TYR A 116 -1.07 12.56 -5.58
C TYR A 116 0.43 12.64 -5.77
N ASN A 117 1.17 12.78 -4.69
CA ASN A 117 2.59 12.45 -4.64
C ASN A 117 2.71 10.97 -4.30
N TYR A 118 3.54 10.24 -5.01
CA TYR A 118 3.69 8.81 -4.81
C TYR A 118 5.15 8.38 -4.65
N VAL A 119 5.31 7.21 -4.02
CA VAL A 119 6.51 6.38 -4.06
C VAL A 119 6.12 4.99 -4.56
N SER A 120 7.02 4.34 -5.28
CA SER A 120 6.82 2.97 -5.76
C SER A 120 8.01 2.08 -5.48
N LEU A 121 7.72 0.80 -5.36
CA LEU A 121 8.71 -0.28 -5.38
C LEU A 121 8.24 -1.30 -6.41
N GLN A 122 9.03 -1.52 -7.45
CA GLN A 122 8.65 -2.35 -8.58
C GLN A 122 9.81 -3.23 -9.04
N CYS A 123 9.49 -4.46 -9.40
CA CYS A 123 10.39 -5.35 -10.11
C CYS A 123 10.07 -5.26 -11.61
N LEU A 124 11.02 -4.85 -12.40
CA LEU A 124 10.89 -4.73 -13.85
C LEU A 124 11.29 -6.01 -14.58
N THR A 125 11.87 -6.97 -13.86
CA THR A 125 12.18 -8.31 -14.37
C THR A 125 11.56 -9.40 -13.52
N SER A 126 11.36 -10.59 -14.10
CA SER A 126 10.80 -11.74 -13.35
C SER A 126 11.72 -12.22 -12.22
N ALA A 127 13.01 -12.03 -12.37
CA ALA A 127 14.02 -12.41 -11.38
C ALA A 127 13.96 -11.53 -10.13
N CYS A 128 13.64 -10.26 -10.30
CA CYS A 128 13.59 -9.27 -9.23
C CYS A 128 14.79 -9.37 -8.28
N ASN A 129 15.97 -9.18 -8.81
CA ASN A 129 17.20 -9.30 -8.04
C ASN A 129 18.15 -8.12 -8.31
N ASN A 130 19.01 -7.83 -7.36
CA ASN A 130 19.93 -6.69 -7.42
C ASN A 130 20.92 -6.73 -8.60
N SER A 131 21.15 -7.90 -9.20
CA SER A 131 22.08 -8.04 -10.35
C SER A 131 21.52 -7.45 -11.63
N THR A 132 20.20 -7.26 -11.70
CA THR A 132 19.49 -6.66 -12.84
C THR A 132 19.05 -5.22 -12.57
N GLY A 133 19.41 -4.65 -11.43
CA GLY A 133 18.92 -3.33 -11.00
C GLY A 133 17.48 -3.36 -10.43
N ASP A 134 16.95 -4.54 -10.14
CA ASP A 134 15.65 -4.74 -9.51
C ASP A 134 15.76 -5.06 -8.01
N PRO A 135 14.78 -4.64 -7.20
CA PRO A 135 13.67 -3.77 -7.55
C PRO A 135 14.12 -2.34 -7.74
N GLU A 136 13.37 -1.65 -8.56
CA GLU A 136 13.49 -0.21 -8.74
C GLU A 136 12.54 0.51 -7.78
N SER A 137 13.03 1.53 -7.09
CA SER A 137 12.18 2.50 -6.41
C SER A 137 12.05 3.75 -7.26
N ALA A 138 10.84 4.26 -7.39
CA ALA A 138 10.58 5.50 -8.07
C ALA A 138 9.66 6.41 -7.24
N TYR A 139 9.57 7.65 -7.65
CA TYR A 139 8.70 8.65 -7.07
C TYR A 139 8.20 9.60 -8.15
N GLY A 140 7.12 10.30 -7.86
CA GLY A 140 6.58 11.26 -8.81
C GLY A 140 5.22 11.77 -8.42
N THR A 141 4.48 12.23 -9.41
CA THR A 141 3.09 12.69 -9.26
C THR A 141 2.16 11.86 -10.11
N PHE A 142 0.96 11.62 -9.58
CA PHE A 142 -0.11 10.90 -10.26
C PHE A 142 -1.38 11.72 -10.16
N ASN A 143 -1.99 12.05 -11.28
CA ASN A 143 -3.24 12.80 -11.32
C ASN A 143 -4.39 11.92 -11.78
N ILE A 144 -5.53 12.03 -11.11
CA ILE A 144 -6.77 11.35 -11.48
C ILE A 144 -7.83 12.42 -11.72
N SER A 145 -8.48 12.38 -12.87
CA SER A 145 -9.61 13.22 -13.20
C SER A 145 -10.92 12.68 -12.62
N THR A 146 -11.94 13.51 -12.55
CA THR A 146 -13.29 13.10 -12.14
C THR A 146 -13.96 12.12 -13.12
N SER A 147 -13.40 11.93 -14.31
CA SER A 147 -13.85 10.94 -15.30
C SER A 147 -13.04 9.64 -15.25
N GLY A 148 -12.09 9.50 -14.31
CA GLY A 148 -11.25 8.32 -14.17
C GLY A 148 -10.06 8.25 -15.12
N ASN A 149 -9.75 9.32 -15.86
CA ASN A 149 -8.49 9.38 -16.60
C ASN A 149 -7.35 9.67 -15.64
N TRP A 150 -6.21 9.01 -15.86
CA TRP A 150 -5.02 9.26 -15.06
C TRP A 150 -3.83 9.68 -15.90
N VAL A 151 -2.92 10.40 -15.28
CA VAL A 151 -1.62 10.82 -15.82
C VAL A 151 -0.56 10.68 -14.74
N GLU A 152 0.54 10.05 -15.09
CA GLU A 152 1.70 9.85 -14.22
C GLU A 152 2.90 10.65 -14.72
N CYS A 153 3.66 11.21 -13.78
CA CYS A 153 4.95 11.83 -14.01
C CYS A 153 6.00 11.12 -13.16
N THR A 154 6.62 10.11 -13.73
CA THR A 154 7.65 9.32 -13.04
C THR A 154 8.94 10.10 -12.88
N ARG A 155 9.62 9.93 -11.74
CA ARG A 155 10.92 10.55 -11.40
C ARG A 155 10.92 12.09 -11.53
N SER A 156 9.76 12.70 -11.49
CA SER A 156 9.63 14.14 -11.44
C SER A 156 9.68 14.63 -9.98
N ASN A 157 10.02 15.90 -9.79
CA ASN A 157 9.83 16.48 -8.47
C ASN A 157 8.34 16.46 -8.08
N TYR A 158 8.06 16.41 -6.80
CA TYR A 158 6.69 16.34 -6.28
C TYR A 158 5.80 17.56 -6.56
N THR A 159 6.33 18.56 -7.24
CA THR A 159 5.60 19.77 -7.66
C THR A 159 5.31 19.78 -9.15
N ALA A 160 5.78 18.78 -9.92
CA ALA A 160 5.54 18.71 -11.36
C ALA A 160 4.05 18.62 -11.65
N ALA A 161 3.57 19.51 -12.51
CA ALA A 161 2.21 19.39 -13.01
C ALA A 161 2.13 18.24 -14.02
N PRO A 162 1.17 17.31 -13.90
CA PRO A 162 1.03 16.19 -14.81
C PRO A 162 0.88 16.57 -16.28
N SER A 163 0.41 17.79 -16.57
CA SER A 163 0.25 18.30 -17.93
C SER A 163 1.55 18.70 -18.62
N SER A 164 2.65 18.86 -17.90
CA SER A 164 3.89 19.46 -18.41
C SER A 164 5.15 18.63 -18.20
N CYS A 165 5.05 17.42 -17.63
CA CYS A 165 6.23 16.59 -17.41
C CYS A 165 6.67 15.85 -18.68
N ALA A 166 7.98 15.71 -18.87
CA ALA A 166 8.56 14.79 -19.84
C ALA A 166 8.46 13.35 -19.33
N GLY A 167 8.21 12.37 -20.19
CA GLY A 167 8.05 10.97 -19.77
C GLY A 167 6.70 10.70 -19.07
N ARG A 168 5.65 11.31 -19.62
CA ARG A 168 4.29 11.20 -19.13
C ARG A 168 3.63 9.92 -19.60
N ASP A 169 3.16 9.11 -18.66
CA ASP A 169 2.26 8.00 -18.93
C ASP A 169 0.81 8.38 -18.62
N SER A 170 -0.12 7.72 -19.26
CA SER A 170 -1.55 8.02 -19.08
C SER A 170 -2.43 6.83 -19.42
N GLY A 171 -3.65 6.88 -18.89
CA GLY A 171 -4.64 5.84 -19.13
C GLY A 171 -5.96 6.11 -18.45
N THR A 172 -6.69 5.03 -18.17
CA THR A 172 -8.01 5.08 -17.55
C THR A 172 -8.11 4.13 -16.35
N LEU A 173 -9.01 4.47 -15.44
CA LEU A 173 -9.44 3.61 -14.34
C LEU A 173 -10.84 3.09 -14.64
N ASN A 174 -11.07 1.79 -14.45
CA ASN A 174 -12.41 1.19 -14.50
C ASN A 174 -12.80 0.70 -13.11
N SER A 175 -13.98 1.08 -12.62
CA SER A 175 -14.45 0.65 -11.31
C SER A 175 -14.68 -0.87 -11.26
N LEU A 176 -14.10 -1.52 -10.24
CA LEU A 176 -14.31 -2.93 -9.89
C LEU A 176 -15.23 -3.09 -8.66
N GLY A 177 -15.72 -1.99 -8.11
CA GLY A 177 -16.45 -1.97 -6.85
C GLY A 177 -15.56 -2.07 -5.61
N ASN A 178 -16.15 -1.85 -4.43
CA ASN A 178 -15.49 -1.93 -3.13
C ASN A 178 -14.21 -1.07 -3.01
N GLY A 179 -14.18 0.10 -3.64
CA GLY A 179 -13.03 1.00 -3.62
C GLY A 179 -11.85 0.55 -4.48
N ARG A 180 -12.04 -0.44 -5.37
CA ARG A 180 -11.04 -0.96 -6.29
C ARG A 180 -11.29 -0.49 -7.72
N PHE A 181 -10.21 -0.27 -8.46
CA PHE A 181 -10.24 0.18 -9.84
C PHE A 181 -9.19 -0.58 -10.66
N GLN A 182 -9.57 -1.10 -11.80
CA GLN A 182 -8.63 -1.61 -12.79
C GLN A 182 -7.86 -0.44 -13.39
N ILE A 183 -6.54 -0.57 -13.47
CA ILE A 183 -5.65 0.44 -14.07
C ILE A 183 -5.33 0.02 -15.49
N LEU A 184 -5.70 0.85 -16.46
CA LEU A 184 -5.45 0.57 -17.88
C LEU A 184 -4.53 1.63 -18.49
N SER A 185 -3.54 1.20 -19.27
CA SER A 185 -2.82 2.03 -20.23
C SER A 185 -3.18 1.56 -21.64
N GLY A 186 -3.99 2.34 -22.36
CA GLY A 186 -4.67 1.85 -23.54
C GLY A 186 -5.55 0.63 -23.23
N SER A 187 -5.27 -0.52 -23.88
CA SER A 187 -5.92 -1.80 -23.59
C SER A 187 -5.16 -2.69 -22.60
N THR A 188 -3.99 -2.26 -22.14
CA THR A 188 -3.14 -3.05 -21.24
C THR A 188 -3.61 -2.91 -19.80
N ASP A 189 -3.94 -4.04 -19.16
CA ASP A 189 -4.24 -4.11 -17.73
C ASP A 189 -2.94 -4.06 -16.93
N MET A 190 -2.70 -2.94 -16.26
CA MET A 190 -1.50 -2.70 -15.46
C MET A 190 -1.61 -3.19 -14.01
N GLY A 191 -2.83 -3.40 -13.52
CA GLY A 191 -3.05 -3.83 -12.14
C GLY A 191 -4.33 -3.26 -11.52
N THR A 192 -4.33 -3.15 -10.20
CA THR A 192 -5.50 -2.70 -9.44
C THR A 192 -5.15 -1.54 -8.53
N GLY A 193 -5.82 -0.41 -8.73
CA GLY A 193 -5.81 0.72 -7.81
C GLY A 193 -6.82 0.53 -6.68
N MET A 194 -6.44 0.90 -5.48
CA MET A 194 -7.29 0.92 -4.30
C MET A 194 -7.23 2.32 -3.70
N PHE A 195 -8.39 2.86 -3.40
CA PHE A 195 -8.48 4.20 -2.89
C PHE A 195 -9.31 4.23 -1.61
N TYR A 196 -8.82 4.98 -0.67
CA TYR A 196 -9.54 5.32 0.54
C TYR A 196 -9.81 6.82 0.56
N HIS A 197 -11.05 7.16 0.84
CA HIS A 197 -11.49 8.51 1.11
C HIS A 197 -12.21 8.53 2.45
N SER A 198 -11.65 9.23 3.43
CA SER A 198 -12.26 9.35 4.75
C SER A 198 -13.39 10.38 4.74
N PRO A 199 -14.33 10.29 5.67
CA PRO A 199 -15.37 11.31 5.86
C PRO A 199 -14.81 12.73 6.10
N THR A 200 -13.55 12.83 6.58
CA THR A 200 -12.85 14.10 6.79
C THR A 200 -12.03 14.57 5.60
N GLY A 201 -12.20 13.94 4.42
CA GLY A 201 -11.54 14.33 3.17
C GLY A 201 -10.11 13.81 2.98
N GLN A 202 -9.60 12.98 3.90
CA GLN A 202 -8.28 12.35 3.71
C GLN A 202 -8.36 11.28 2.65
N LYS A 203 -7.39 11.28 1.74
CA LYS A 203 -7.30 10.31 0.64
C LYS A 203 -5.99 9.53 0.74
N VAL A 204 -6.03 8.27 0.34
CA VAL A 204 -4.86 7.42 0.16
C VAL A 204 -5.05 6.62 -1.12
N MET A 205 -4.00 6.54 -1.92
CA MET A 205 -3.94 5.75 -3.14
C MET A 205 -2.92 4.63 -2.94
N ILE A 206 -3.33 3.41 -3.26
CA ILE A 206 -2.46 2.24 -3.30
C ILE A 206 -2.71 1.53 -4.62
N MET A 207 -1.67 1.13 -5.31
CA MET A 207 -1.78 0.37 -6.54
C MET A 207 -0.96 -0.90 -6.44
N ASP A 208 -1.59 -2.02 -6.73
CA ASP A 208 -0.95 -3.29 -7.03
C ASP A 208 -0.62 -3.31 -8.53
N ILE A 209 0.64 -3.40 -8.87
CA ILE A 209 1.12 -3.44 -10.26
C ILE A 209 1.50 -4.87 -10.61
N LYS A 210 0.94 -5.38 -11.67
CA LYS A 210 1.22 -6.73 -12.23
C LYS A 210 1.80 -6.72 -13.63
N ASN A 211 1.70 -5.56 -14.30
CA ASN A 211 2.18 -5.38 -15.67
C ASN A 211 2.41 -3.89 -15.91
N TYR A 212 3.63 -3.49 -16.25
CA TYR A 212 3.95 -2.09 -16.42
C TYR A 212 4.09 -1.76 -17.91
N LEU A 213 3.16 -0.96 -18.43
CA LEU A 213 3.14 -0.48 -19.83
C LEU A 213 3.32 -1.60 -20.89
N GLY A 214 2.71 -2.77 -20.64
CA GLY A 214 2.81 -3.92 -21.56
C GLY A 214 4.09 -4.74 -21.42
N SER A 215 4.97 -4.37 -20.50
CA SER A 215 6.17 -5.12 -20.13
C SER A 215 5.97 -5.83 -18.80
N TYR A 216 6.83 -6.80 -18.49
CA TYR A 216 6.83 -7.39 -17.17
C TYR A 216 7.05 -6.29 -16.11
N GLY A 217 6.24 -6.28 -15.11
CA GLY A 217 6.39 -5.41 -13.96
C GLY A 217 5.49 -5.91 -12.85
N ARG A 218 5.98 -5.89 -11.61
CA ARG A 218 5.21 -6.22 -10.43
C ARG A 218 5.67 -5.35 -9.28
N GLY A 219 4.74 -4.99 -8.39
CA GLY A 219 5.11 -4.18 -7.26
C GLY A 219 3.95 -3.34 -6.75
N MET A 220 4.28 -2.29 -6.06
CA MET A 220 3.32 -1.46 -5.37
C MET A 220 3.65 0.02 -5.55
N ILE A 221 2.60 0.81 -5.72
CA ILE A 221 2.64 2.28 -5.64
C ILE A 221 1.82 2.73 -4.43
N TYR A 222 2.37 3.64 -3.66
CA TYR A 222 1.67 4.29 -2.55
C TYR A 222 1.67 5.80 -2.76
N GLY A 223 0.50 6.43 -2.69
CA GLY A 223 0.34 7.86 -2.92
C GLY A 223 -0.57 8.55 -1.90
N VAL A 224 -0.21 9.79 -1.62
CA VAL A 224 -1.02 10.70 -0.80
C VAL A 224 -1.31 11.97 -1.60
N PRO A 225 -2.45 12.64 -1.35
CA PRO A 225 -2.74 13.90 -2.04
C PRO A 225 -1.61 14.90 -1.93
N GLN A 226 -1.33 15.56 -3.02
CA GLN A 226 -0.35 16.64 -3.04
C GLN A 226 -0.84 17.80 -2.18
N ASN A 227 -0.08 18.12 -1.16
CA ASN A 227 -0.35 19.23 -0.25
C ASN A 227 0.93 20.04 -0.02
N THR A 228 0.79 21.34 0.13
CA THR A 228 1.89 22.16 0.62
C THR A 228 2.07 21.92 2.11
N LEU A 229 3.24 21.44 2.49
CA LEU A 229 3.61 21.27 3.89
C LEU A 229 4.50 22.42 4.32
N THR A 230 4.13 23.05 5.43
CA THR A 230 4.98 24.00 6.13
C THR A 230 5.53 23.32 7.37
N PHE A 231 6.85 23.23 7.49
CA PHE A 231 7.46 22.68 8.70
C PHE A 231 7.15 23.55 9.91
N GLY A 232 6.71 22.92 10.98
CA GLY A 232 6.31 23.58 12.22
C GLY A 232 5.62 22.64 13.18
N ALA A 233 4.89 23.16 14.15
CA ALA A 233 4.22 22.36 15.16
C ALA A 233 3.26 21.29 14.56
N SER A 234 2.64 21.57 13.42
CA SER A 234 1.72 20.65 12.74
C SER A 234 2.43 19.45 12.05
N THR A 235 3.72 19.56 11.81
CA THR A 235 4.54 18.49 11.21
C THR A 235 5.43 17.80 12.23
N ASN A 236 5.49 18.31 13.46
CA ASN A 236 6.21 17.64 14.53
C ASN A 236 5.51 16.34 14.90
N GLY A 237 6.27 15.30 15.12
CA GLY A 237 5.69 14.03 15.53
C GLY A 237 6.60 12.84 15.28
N LYS A 238 6.08 11.69 15.64
CA LYS A 238 6.70 10.39 15.45
C LYS A 238 6.03 9.70 14.26
N TYR A 239 6.80 9.43 13.22
CA TYR A 239 6.35 8.77 12.00
C TYR A 239 6.94 7.37 11.96
N TYR A 240 6.06 6.37 11.92
CA TYR A 240 6.47 4.98 11.79
C TYR A 240 6.72 4.63 10.33
N PHE A 241 7.70 3.77 10.09
CA PHE A 241 7.94 3.20 8.77
C PHE A 241 8.17 1.69 8.83
N ASN A 242 7.84 1.02 7.75
CA ASN A 242 8.30 -0.33 7.45
C ASN A 242 9.15 -0.28 6.17
N SER A 243 10.21 -1.03 6.16
CA SER A 243 11.10 -1.16 5.02
C SER A 243 11.42 -2.63 4.79
N THR A 244 11.64 -3.01 3.56
CA THR A 244 12.15 -4.33 3.21
C THR A 244 13.47 -4.20 2.47
N LYS A 245 14.41 -5.06 2.80
CA LYS A 245 15.65 -5.20 2.07
C LYS A 245 15.69 -6.62 1.52
N LEU A 246 15.76 -6.75 0.20
CA LEU A 246 15.62 -8.02 -0.51
C LEU A 246 16.53 -9.14 -0.02
N THR A 247 17.71 -8.78 0.46
CA THR A 247 18.75 -9.73 0.85
C THR A 247 18.82 -10.01 2.34
N SER A 248 18.21 -9.19 3.20
CA SER A 248 18.47 -9.25 4.64
C SER A 248 17.26 -9.10 5.56
N GLY A 249 16.07 -8.89 5.03
CA GLY A 249 14.85 -8.88 5.86
C GLY A 249 14.03 -7.60 5.81
N THR A 250 13.06 -7.54 6.69
CA THR A 250 12.20 -6.37 6.91
C THR A 250 12.65 -5.61 8.13
N TYR A 251 12.51 -4.29 8.08
CA TYR A 251 12.83 -3.38 9.15
C TYR A 251 11.62 -2.52 9.47
N ALA A 252 11.42 -2.20 10.73
CA ALA A 252 10.42 -1.25 11.17
C ALA A 252 11.07 -0.26 12.14
N GLY A 253 10.72 0.98 12.04
CA GLY A 253 11.28 2.01 12.90
C GLY A 253 10.41 3.26 12.90
N TRP A 254 10.98 4.35 13.36
CA TRP A 254 10.30 5.65 13.36
C TRP A 254 11.26 6.79 13.05
N ILE A 255 10.65 7.87 12.55
CA ILE A 255 11.31 9.14 12.34
C ILE A 255 10.65 10.15 13.30
N ASN A 256 11.44 10.78 14.15
CA ASN A 256 10.96 11.92 14.92
C ASN A 256 11.25 13.20 14.15
N VAL A 257 10.20 14.00 13.89
CA VAL A 257 10.30 15.30 13.24
C VAL A 257 10.07 16.39 14.27
N SER A 258 10.98 17.38 14.30
CA SER A 258 10.86 18.58 15.14
C SER A 258 11.35 19.78 14.36
N GLY A 259 10.44 20.70 14.01
CA GLY A 259 10.74 21.79 13.10
C GLY A 259 11.21 21.28 11.74
N SER A 260 12.38 21.70 11.29
CA SER A 260 13.02 21.23 10.04
C SER A 260 14.01 20.07 10.23
N SER A 261 14.09 19.51 11.44
CA SER A 261 15.01 18.42 11.77
C SER A 261 14.26 17.09 11.86
N ALA A 262 14.91 16.01 11.45
CA ALA A 262 14.41 14.66 11.61
C ALA A 262 15.50 13.73 12.15
N ALA A 263 15.13 12.85 13.08
CA ALA A 263 16.00 11.79 13.60
C ALA A 263 15.35 10.44 13.31
N VAL A 264 16.12 9.51 12.75
CA VAL A 264 15.69 8.15 12.44
C VAL A 264 16.11 7.23 13.57
N SER A 265 15.23 6.31 13.95
CA SER A 265 15.54 5.23 14.90
C SER A 265 14.90 3.93 14.37
N ASP A 266 15.66 2.85 14.40
CA ASP A 266 15.33 1.48 14.02
C ASP A 266 15.52 0.51 15.19
#